data_89c7acfc8cb6d4466ca20c8e2de71baa
#
_entry.id   89c7acfc8cb6d4466ca20c8e2de71baa
#
_cell.length_a   1.000
_cell.length_b   1.000
_cell.length_c   1.000
_cell.angle_alpha   90.00
_cell.angle_beta   90.00
_cell.angle_gamma   90.00
#
_symmetry.space_group_name_H-M   'P 1'
#
loop_
_entity.id
_entity.type
_entity.pdbx_description
1 polymer ?
#
loop_
_entity_poly.entity_id
_entity_poly.type
_entity_poly.pdbx_seq_one_letter_code
_entity_poly.pdbx_strand_id
1 'polypeptide(L)'
;KEVPTCTARSTMIARAQDWVDKHVPYSGTGSYAGYRTDCSGYVSMCWELGGPGLTTSTLNKVSGSTSKDSLQPGDAIICEAEHVILFGGWTDSTKTHYVGYEEANASEGTIKRVTPYPYWYHTDCFHPIRYNSVC
;
A
#
# COMPACT_ATOMS: atom_id res chain seq x y z
N LYS A 1 -18.05 11.50 -20.89
CA LYS A 1 -17.86 10.45 -19.92
C LYS A 1 -16.99 10.95 -18.78
N GLU A 2 -17.47 10.76 -17.58
CA GLU A 2 -16.76 11.27 -16.42
C GLU A 2 -15.65 10.35 -15.93
N VAL A 3 -14.56 10.96 -15.46
CA VAL A 3 -13.49 10.23 -14.76
C VAL A 3 -13.98 10.00 -13.33
N PRO A 4 -13.82 8.79 -12.79
CA PRO A 4 -14.18 8.54 -11.41
C PRO A 4 -13.43 9.47 -10.46
N THR A 5 -14.14 10.03 -9.48
CA THR A 5 -13.53 10.91 -8.48
C THR A 5 -12.99 10.15 -7.27
N CYS A 6 -13.21 8.84 -7.23
CA CYS A 6 -12.73 7.99 -6.13
C CYS A 6 -12.29 6.63 -6.66
N THR A 7 -11.51 5.93 -5.86
CA THR A 7 -11.04 4.59 -6.18
C THR A 7 -11.67 3.60 -5.20
N ALA A 8 -12.31 2.57 -5.73
CA ALA A 8 -12.92 1.53 -4.90
C ALA A 8 -11.86 0.66 -4.23
N ARG A 9 -12.16 0.20 -3.03
CA ARG A 9 -11.26 -0.70 -2.29
C ARG A 9 -10.99 -1.98 -3.05
N SER A 10 -12.01 -2.54 -3.70
CA SER A 10 -11.83 -3.75 -4.53
C SER A 10 -10.86 -3.51 -5.68
N THR A 11 -10.88 -2.34 -6.27
CA THR A 11 -9.94 -1.95 -7.33
C THR A 11 -8.51 -1.89 -6.77
N MET A 12 -8.35 -1.29 -5.59
CA MET A 12 -7.03 -1.20 -4.96
C MET A 12 -6.42 -2.59 -4.76
N ILE A 13 -7.21 -3.52 -4.24
CA ILE A 13 -6.74 -4.88 -3.97
C ILE A 13 -6.49 -5.64 -5.27
N ALA A 14 -7.34 -5.48 -6.28
CA ALA A 14 -7.14 -6.12 -7.58
C ALA A 14 -5.85 -5.64 -8.24
N ARG A 15 -5.55 -4.35 -8.16
CA ARG A 15 -4.32 -3.78 -8.71
C ARG A 15 -3.10 -4.28 -7.94
N ALA A 16 -3.23 -4.38 -6.61
CA ALA A 16 -2.15 -4.92 -5.78
C ALA A 16 -1.86 -6.38 -6.14
N GLN A 17 -2.90 -7.20 -6.28
CA GLN A 17 -2.76 -8.61 -6.62
C GLN A 17 -2.17 -8.81 -8.01
N ASP A 18 -2.50 -7.93 -8.97
CA ASP A 18 -1.96 -8.00 -10.32
C ASP A 18 -0.43 -7.95 -10.33
N TRP A 19 0.17 -7.04 -9.58
CA TRP A 19 1.62 -6.94 -9.49
C TRP A 19 2.24 -8.13 -8.76
N VAL A 20 1.54 -8.67 -7.76
CA VAL A 20 1.98 -9.91 -7.08
C VAL A 20 2.02 -11.06 -8.08
N ASP A 21 0.95 -11.23 -8.85
CA ASP A 21 0.85 -12.33 -9.83
C ASP A 21 1.90 -12.21 -10.93
N LYS A 22 2.27 -11.00 -11.30
CA LYS A 22 3.26 -10.74 -12.34
C LYS A 22 4.69 -10.69 -11.81
N HIS A 23 4.87 -10.86 -10.51
CA HIS A 23 6.19 -10.83 -9.86
C HIS A 23 6.98 -9.58 -10.23
N VAL A 24 6.33 -8.41 -10.19
CA VAL A 24 7.00 -7.15 -10.55
C VAL A 24 8.17 -6.93 -9.59
N PRO A 25 9.40 -6.78 -10.13
CA PRO A 25 10.59 -6.70 -9.27
C PRO A 25 10.69 -5.33 -8.59
N TYR A 26 11.25 -5.32 -7.39
CA TYR A 26 11.53 -4.06 -6.68
C TYR A 26 12.72 -3.35 -7.32
N SER A 27 12.57 -2.04 -7.51
CA SER A 27 13.69 -1.19 -7.93
C SER A 27 13.45 0.24 -7.47
N GLY A 28 14.44 0.82 -6.82
CA GLY A 28 14.36 2.23 -6.41
C GLY A 28 14.40 3.22 -7.57
N THR A 29 14.83 2.76 -8.75
CA THR A 29 14.96 3.63 -9.94
C THR A 29 14.17 3.13 -11.15
N GLY A 30 13.64 1.91 -11.10
CA GLY A 30 12.89 1.32 -12.21
C GLY A 30 11.42 1.69 -12.18
N SER A 31 10.72 1.32 -13.24
CA SER A 31 9.29 1.55 -13.35
C SER A 31 8.61 0.39 -14.07
N TYR A 32 7.30 0.27 -13.82
CA TYR A 32 6.44 -0.68 -14.48
C TYR A 32 5.05 -0.06 -14.63
N ALA A 33 4.50 -0.13 -15.82
CA ALA A 33 3.17 0.43 -16.12
C ALA A 33 3.02 1.91 -15.72
N GLY A 34 4.12 2.66 -15.79
CA GLY A 34 4.12 4.09 -15.49
C GLY A 34 4.35 4.46 -14.02
N TYR A 35 4.58 3.48 -13.16
CA TYR A 35 4.83 3.71 -11.72
C TYR A 35 6.20 3.22 -11.31
N ARG A 36 6.79 3.90 -10.31
CA ARG A 36 8.02 3.37 -9.70
C ARG A 36 7.70 2.02 -9.04
N THR A 37 8.68 1.14 -9.03
CA THR A 37 8.53 -0.21 -8.46
C THR A 37 9.11 -0.31 -7.05
N ASP A 38 9.07 0.79 -6.31
CA ASP A 38 9.37 0.81 -4.88
C ASP A 38 8.07 0.72 -4.06
N CYS A 39 8.20 0.74 -2.73
CA CYS A 39 7.06 0.52 -1.84
C CYS A 39 5.95 1.57 -2.04
N SER A 40 6.33 2.84 -2.15
CA SER A 40 5.36 3.93 -2.29
C SER A 40 4.82 4.08 -3.71
N GLY A 41 5.62 3.76 -4.71
CA GLY A 41 5.15 3.69 -6.10
C GLY A 41 4.07 2.62 -6.26
N TYR A 42 4.26 1.48 -5.59
CA TYR A 42 3.28 0.40 -5.59
C TYR A 42 1.95 0.82 -4.95
N VAL A 43 1.99 1.42 -3.76
CA VAL A 43 0.77 1.90 -3.10
C VAL A 43 0.11 2.99 -3.95
N SER A 44 0.89 3.89 -4.54
CA SER A 44 0.38 4.92 -5.46
C SER A 44 -0.36 4.30 -6.63
N MET A 45 0.19 3.23 -7.20
CA MET A 45 -0.44 2.46 -8.29
C MET A 45 -1.76 1.85 -7.83
N CYS A 46 -1.79 1.27 -6.62
CA CYS A 46 -3.01 0.68 -6.07
C CYS A 46 -4.09 1.72 -5.86
N TRP A 47 -3.72 2.91 -5.39
CA TRP A 47 -4.66 4.02 -5.16
C TRP A 47 -5.02 4.77 -6.45
N GLU A 48 -4.48 4.37 -7.59
CA GLU A 48 -4.70 5.01 -8.90
C GLU A 48 -4.24 6.46 -8.94
N LEU A 49 -3.18 6.78 -8.22
CA LEU A 49 -2.56 8.11 -8.34
C LEU A 49 -1.86 8.22 -9.70
N GLY A 50 -1.54 9.44 -10.10
CA GLY A 50 -0.75 9.64 -11.31
C GLY A 50 0.64 9.02 -11.20
N GLY A 51 1.15 8.45 -12.30
CA GLY A 51 2.52 7.99 -12.34
C GLY A 51 3.51 9.16 -12.31
N PRO A 52 4.71 8.97 -11.77
CA PRO A 52 5.31 7.73 -11.28
C PRO A 52 4.90 7.36 -9.85
N GLY A 53 4.03 8.12 -9.20
CA GLY A 53 3.57 7.90 -7.84
C GLY A 53 4.25 8.84 -6.85
N LEU A 54 3.64 8.95 -5.67
CA LEU A 54 4.20 9.72 -4.56
C LEU A 54 5.20 8.85 -3.79
N THR A 55 5.95 9.48 -2.88
CA THR A 55 6.94 8.79 -2.04
C THR A 55 6.35 8.58 -0.64
N THR A 56 7.07 7.84 0.21
CA THR A 56 6.64 7.65 1.60
C THR A 56 6.50 8.98 2.35
N SER A 57 7.30 9.98 1.99
CA SER A 57 7.23 11.29 2.62
C SER A 57 6.14 12.20 2.03
N THR A 58 5.56 11.85 0.88
CA THR A 58 4.56 12.69 0.20
C THR A 58 3.18 12.05 0.08
N LEU A 59 3.01 10.79 0.42
CA LEU A 59 1.69 10.15 0.42
C LEU A 59 0.71 10.85 1.36
N ASN A 60 1.20 11.57 2.37
CA ASN A 60 0.36 12.35 3.28
C ASN A 60 -0.38 13.50 2.58
N LYS A 61 0.02 13.88 1.37
CA LYS A 61 -0.69 14.91 0.61
C LYS A 61 -2.06 14.44 0.12
N VAL A 62 -2.27 13.14 0.03
CA VAL A 62 -3.51 12.56 -0.49
C VAL A 62 -4.18 11.61 0.50
N SER A 63 -3.71 11.58 1.73
CA SER A 63 -4.22 10.64 2.74
C SER A 63 -4.33 11.32 4.10
N GLY A 64 -5.04 10.65 5.00
CA GLY A 64 -5.16 11.08 6.39
C GLY A 64 -5.00 9.89 7.31
N SER A 65 -4.77 10.17 8.60
CA SER A 65 -4.64 9.12 9.60
C SER A 65 -5.98 8.41 9.82
N THR A 66 -5.91 7.11 10.07
CA THR A 66 -7.07 6.36 10.54
C THR A 66 -6.65 5.57 11.77
N SER A 67 -7.56 4.83 12.36
CA SER A 67 -7.25 4.03 13.54
C SER A 67 -7.08 2.56 13.17
N LYS A 68 -6.40 1.81 14.04
CA LYS A 68 -6.27 0.37 13.88
C LYS A 68 -7.63 -0.29 13.69
N ASP A 69 -8.61 0.08 14.53
CA ASP A 69 -9.93 -0.54 14.49
C ASP A 69 -10.75 -0.14 13.26
N SER A 70 -10.40 0.96 12.61
CA SER A 70 -11.10 1.43 11.41
C SER A 70 -10.46 0.95 10.11
N LEU A 71 -9.32 0.26 10.17
CA LEU A 71 -8.64 -0.24 8.98
C LEU A 71 -9.51 -1.13 8.13
N GLN A 72 -9.51 -0.88 6.83
CA GLN A 72 -10.21 -1.67 5.82
C GLN A 72 -9.29 -1.92 4.63
N PRO A 73 -9.56 -2.97 3.84
CA PRO A 73 -8.72 -3.26 2.66
C PRO A 73 -8.57 -2.04 1.76
N GLY A 74 -7.34 -1.76 1.36
CA GLY A 74 -7.00 -0.59 0.56
C GLY A 74 -6.41 0.56 1.36
N ASP A 75 -6.59 0.59 2.68
CA ASP A 75 -5.85 1.49 3.54
C ASP A 75 -4.38 1.05 3.54
N ALA A 76 -3.51 1.83 4.16
CA ALA A 76 -2.08 1.51 4.19
C ALA A 76 -1.52 1.69 5.60
N ILE A 77 -0.38 1.10 5.83
CA ILE A 77 0.38 1.22 7.06
C ILE A 77 1.75 1.76 6.68
N ILE A 78 2.11 2.90 7.24
CA ILE A 78 3.27 3.66 6.78
C ILE A 78 4.18 4.08 7.93
N CYS A 79 5.48 4.01 7.66
CA CYS A 79 6.51 4.73 8.39
C CYS A 79 7.14 5.67 7.36
N GLU A 80 6.87 6.96 7.47
CA GLU A 80 7.18 7.93 6.40
C GLU A 80 8.66 7.98 6.01
N ALA A 81 9.53 7.64 6.93
CA ALA A 81 10.97 7.66 6.66
C ALA A 81 11.47 6.39 5.97
N GLU A 82 10.67 5.33 5.90
CA GLU A 82 11.19 4.02 5.52
C GLU A 82 10.36 3.24 4.53
N HIS A 83 9.04 3.04 4.79
CA HIS A 83 8.30 2.00 4.09
C HIS A 83 6.79 2.17 4.22
N VAL A 84 6.06 1.60 3.27
CA VAL A 84 4.59 1.58 3.30
C VAL A 84 4.09 0.24 2.78
N ILE A 85 3.03 -0.28 3.41
CA ILE A 85 2.39 -1.54 3.05
C ILE A 85 0.90 -1.28 2.80
N LEU A 86 0.32 -1.89 1.77
CA LEU A 86 -1.11 -1.85 1.56
C LEU A 86 -1.77 -2.88 2.46
N PHE A 87 -2.80 -2.45 3.19
CA PHE A 87 -3.55 -3.32 4.09
C PHE A 87 -4.61 -4.07 3.31
N GLY A 88 -4.59 -5.40 3.39
CA GLY A 88 -5.52 -6.26 2.66
C GLY A 88 -6.62 -6.90 3.51
N GLY A 89 -6.64 -6.60 4.80
CA GLY A 89 -7.64 -7.14 5.73
C GLY A 89 -6.99 -7.89 6.88
N TRP A 90 -7.71 -7.93 8.00
CA TRP A 90 -7.26 -8.69 9.17
C TRP A 90 -7.39 -10.19 8.89
N THR A 91 -6.48 -10.99 9.46
CA THR A 91 -6.58 -12.45 9.32
C THR A 91 -7.67 -13.03 10.22
N ASP A 92 -7.97 -12.35 11.35
CA ASP A 92 -9.08 -12.73 12.22
C ASP A 92 -9.45 -11.54 13.13
N SER A 93 -10.40 -11.75 14.02
CA SER A 93 -10.96 -10.70 14.87
C SER A 93 -10.00 -10.21 15.97
N THR A 94 -8.89 -10.91 16.21
CA THR A 94 -7.90 -10.46 17.21
C THR A 94 -7.11 -9.24 16.75
N LYS A 95 -7.08 -8.99 15.43
CA LYS A 95 -6.37 -7.86 14.83
C LYS A 95 -4.89 -7.81 15.22
N THR A 96 -4.27 -8.98 15.27
CA THR A 96 -2.83 -9.09 15.53
C THR A 96 -2.03 -9.23 14.25
N HIS A 97 -2.65 -9.78 13.19
CA HIS A 97 -2.00 -9.99 11.88
C HIS A 97 -2.94 -9.60 10.77
N TYR A 98 -2.38 -9.12 9.68
CA TYR A 98 -3.14 -8.73 8.49
C TYR A 98 -2.46 -9.24 7.23
N VAL A 99 -3.23 -9.29 6.15
CA VAL A 99 -2.69 -9.57 4.82
C VAL A 99 -2.07 -8.27 4.31
N GLY A 100 -0.76 -8.26 4.13
CA GLY A 100 -0.03 -7.09 3.60
C GLY A 100 0.37 -7.32 2.16
N TYR A 101 0.20 -6.27 1.34
CA TYR A 101 0.68 -6.23 -0.03
C TYR A 101 1.79 -5.20 -0.08
N GLU A 102 2.97 -5.57 -0.56
CA GLU A 102 4.09 -4.64 -0.56
C GLU A 102 5.09 -4.94 -1.66
N GLU A 103 5.71 -3.89 -2.17
CA GLU A 103 6.94 -3.99 -2.94
C GLU A 103 8.05 -3.99 -1.90
N ALA A 104 8.51 -5.17 -1.52
CA ALA A 104 9.23 -5.33 -0.26
C ALA A 104 10.70 -4.92 -0.32
N ASN A 105 11.46 -5.54 -1.21
CA ASN A 105 12.88 -5.28 -1.38
C ASN A 105 13.38 -5.95 -2.66
N ALA A 106 14.66 -5.74 -2.99
CA ALA A 106 15.21 -6.22 -4.25
C ALA A 106 15.18 -7.75 -4.39
N SER A 107 15.23 -8.49 -3.28
CA SER A 107 15.24 -9.95 -3.37
C SER A 107 13.85 -10.56 -3.42
N GLU A 108 12.84 -9.89 -2.87
CA GLU A 108 11.48 -10.41 -2.80
C GLU A 108 10.53 -9.85 -3.86
N GLY A 109 10.74 -8.59 -4.28
CA GLY A 109 9.84 -7.93 -5.21
C GLY A 109 8.47 -7.66 -4.61
N THR A 110 7.43 -7.80 -5.43
CA THR A 110 6.04 -7.59 -4.99
C THR A 110 5.52 -8.86 -4.33
N ILE A 111 5.11 -8.75 -3.08
CA ILE A 111 4.65 -9.91 -2.30
C ILE A 111 3.35 -9.60 -1.56
N LYS A 112 2.64 -10.68 -1.25
CA LYS A 112 1.46 -10.71 -0.41
C LYS A 112 1.76 -11.68 0.72
N ARG A 113 1.69 -11.24 1.97
CA ARG A 113 1.98 -12.12 3.10
C ARG A 113 1.25 -11.71 4.36
N VAL A 114 1.06 -12.66 5.25
CA VAL A 114 0.53 -12.41 6.58
C VAL A 114 1.60 -11.65 7.38
N THR A 115 1.22 -10.51 7.92
CA THR A 115 2.15 -9.54 8.53
C THR A 115 1.66 -9.18 9.94
N PRO A 116 2.54 -9.14 10.94
CA PRO A 116 2.13 -8.70 12.28
C PRO A 116 1.83 -7.19 12.26
N TYR A 117 0.80 -6.77 12.97
CA TYR A 117 0.46 -5.35 13.07
C TYR A 117 1.37 -4.66 14.10
N PRO A 118 1.95 -3.46 13.84
CA PRO A 118 1.82 -2.73 12.56
C PRO A 118 2.82 -3.20 11.51
N TYR A 119 3.95 -3.77 11.87
CA TYR A 119 4.93 -4.33 10.94
C TYR A 119 5.96 -5.14 11.74
N TRP A 120 6.93 -5.74 11.03
CA TRP A 120 7.94 -6.63 11.63
C TRP A 120 8.90 -5.93 12.58
N TYR A 121 9.11 -4.61 12.38
CA TYR A 121 10.08 -3.81 13.14
C TYR A 121 9.62 -2.35 13.14
N HIS A 122 10.32 -1.49 13.89
CA HIS A 122 10.04 -0.05 14.02
C HIS A 122 8.56 0.23 14.33
N THR A 123 8.01 -0.53 15.26
CA THR A 123 6.58 -0.50 15.54
C THR A 123 6.09 0.85 16.08
N ASP A 124 7.00 1.70 16.58
CA ASP A 124 6.66 3.05 17.01
C ASP A 124 6.46 4.01 15.83
N CYS A 125 6.98 3.66 14.66
CA CYS A 125 6.92 4.51 13.48
C CYS A 125 5.71 4.20 12.60
N PHE A 126 5.42 2.93 12.39
CA PHE A 126 4.35 2.51 11.47
C PHE A 126 2.98 2.83 12.05
N HIS A 127 2.12 3.47 11.23
CA HIS A 127 0.76 3.84 11.62
C HIS A 127 -0.19 3.77 10.43
N PRO A 128 -1.51 3.64 10.68
CA PRO A 128 -2.47 3.47 9.60
C PRO A 128 -2.88 4.79 8.96
N ILE A 129 -3.02 4.76 7.63
CA ILE A 129 -3.50 5.88 6.83
C ILE A 129 -4.55 5.40 5.84
N ARG A 130 -5.37 6.35 5.37
CA ARG A 130 -6.43 6.10 4.39
C ARG A 130 -6.34 7.12 3.27
N TYR A 131 -6.42 6.64 2.03
CA TYR A 131 -6.50 7.52 0.87
C TYR A 131 -7.75 8.39 0.97
N ASN A 132 -7.60 9.69 0.70
CA ASN A 132 -8.72 10.64 0.84
C ASN A 132 -9.86 10.38 -0.14
N SER A 133 -9.54 9.85 -1.30
CA SER A 133 -10.53 9.64 -2.37
C SER A 133 -10.94 8.18 -2.53
N VAL A 134 -11.02 7.46 -1.43
CA VAL A 134 -11.55 6.08 -1.44
C VAL A 134 -13.08 6.12 -1.53
N CYS A 135 -13.64 5.18 -2.33
CA CYS A 135 -15.10 5.05 -2.41
C CYS A 135 -15.66 3.79 -1.75
#